data_75c8fc18c185c74f20f55b82b2e58dd8
#
_entry.id   75c8fc18c185c74f20f55b82b2e58dd8
#
_cell.length_a   1.000
_cell.length_b   1.000
_cell.length_c   1.000
_cell.angle_alpha   90.00
_cell.angle_beta   90.00
_cell.angle_gamma   90.00
#
_symmetry.space_group_name_H-M   'P 1'
#
loop_
_entity.id
_entity.type
_entity.pdbx_description
1 polymer ?
#
loop_
_entity_poly.entity_id
_entity_poly.type
_entity_poly.pdbx_seq_one_letter_code
_entity_poly.pdbx_strand_id
1 'polypeptide(L)'
;LTIGFKDDHEKNIFSDTNKLVLKNSYQFFDYQFFISNRDSSKVNYKLFWRERFDQRGDSLQLSSVAKAKTIGAELKLSEFKNQRLSILSAYRSLAILDSVLLPQTPENSFVGRIEYDATFWKSALTLNSFYEIGSGLEQKREFLYLKVNDGQGIYAWADYNADGIKDLNEFEVAQFIDQASYIRVF
;
A
#
# COMPACT_ATOMS: atom_id res chain seq x y z
N LEU A 1 2.54 -30.87 -10.63
CA LEU A 1 3.48 -29.89 -10.12
C LEU A 1 3.97 -29.06 -11.30
N THR A 2 3.91 -27.74 -11.15
CA THR A 2 4.40 -26.76 -12.13
C THR A 2 5.47 -25.92 -11.43
N ILE A 3 6.63 -25.82 -12.06
CA ILE A 3 7.70 -24.89 -11.66
C ILE A 3 7.73 -23.83 -12.75
N GLY A 4 7.67 -22.57 -12.38
CA GLY A 4 7.63 -21.47 -13.34
C GLY A 4 8.51 -20.30 -12.92
N PHE A 5 8.84 -19.52 -13.93
CA PHE A 5 9.56 -18.27 -13.82
C PHE A 5 8.79 -17.21 -14.58
N LYS A 6 8.68 -16.02 -14.00
CA LYS A 6 8.16 -14.82 -14.65
C LYS A 6 9.21 -13.75 -14.59
N ASP A 7 9.34 -13.04 -15.67
CA ASP A 7 10.23 -11.91 -15.84
C ASP A 7 9.42 -10.73 -16.38
N ASP A 8 9.57 -9.58 -15.75
CA ASP A 8 8.97 -8.33 -16.19
C ASP A 8 10.00 -7.22 -16.06
N HIS A 9 10.23 -6.49 -17.12
CA HIS A 9 11.13 -5.36 -17.07
C HIS A 9 10.58 -4.20 -17.91
N GLU A 10 10.80 -3.00 -17.43
CA GLU A 10 10.44 -1.79 -18.15
C GLU A 10 11.54 -0.76 -18.01
N LYS A 11 11.77 0.00 -19.07
CA LYS A 11 12.76 1.06 -19.10
C LYS A 11 12.21 2.27 -19.84
N ASN A 12 12.16 3.42 -19.16
CA ASN A 12 11.79 4.70 -19.73
C ASN A 12 12.87 5.74 -19.41
N ILE A 13 13.50 6.28 -20.44
CA ILE A 13 14.54 7.30 -20.31
C ILE A 13 14.03 8.61 -20.90
N PHE A 14 14.04 9.64 -20.09
CA PHE A 14 13.80 11.02 -20.47
C PHE A 14 15.09 11.80 -20.36
N SER A 15 15.40 12.62 -21.36
CA SER A 15 16.60 13.45 -21.36
C SER A 15 16.23 14.91 -21.67
N ASP A 16 17.03 15.84 -21.14
CA ASP A 16 16.94 17.25 -21.48
C ASP A 16 17.69 17.56 -22.81
N THR A 17 17.71 18.83 -23.19
CA THR A 17 18.42 19.32 -24.38
C THR A 17 19.94 19.08 -24.33
N ASN A 18 20.50 18.95 -23.13
CA ASN A 18 21.92 18.68 -22.88
C ASN A 18 22.24 17.18 -22.79
N LYS A 19 21.26 16.32 -23.12
CA LYS A 19 21.36 14.85 -23.03
C LYS A 19 21.55 14.32 -21.59
N LEU A 20 21.22 15.12 -20.58
CA LEU A 20 21.22 14.66 -19.19
C LEU A 20 19.97 13.81 -18.91
N VAL A 21 20.13 12.72 -18.18
CA VAL A 21 19.03 11.84 -17.81
C VAL A 21 18.20 12.50 -16.71
N LEU A 22 16.91 12.68 -16.96
CA LEU A 22 16.01 13.33 -16.02
C LEU A 22 15.65 12.37 -14.85
N LYS A 23 15.36 12.93 -13.68
CA LYS A 23 15.00 12.18 -12.46
C LYS A 23 13.72 11.33 -12.59
N ASN A 24 12.85 11.65 -13.53
CA ASN A 24 11.66 10.87 -13.85
C ASN A 24 11.94 9.66 -14.75
N SER A 25 13.18 9.50 -15.23
CA SER A 25 13.61 8.29 -15.90
C SER A 25 13.65 7.14 -14.91
N TYR A 26 13.20 5.97 -15.34
CA TYR A 26 13.19 4.79 -14.50
C TYR A 26 13.43 3.51 -15.30
N GLN A 27 13.88 2.51 -14.59
CA GLN A 27 13.95 1.13 -15.06
C GLN A 27 13.67 0.20 -13.88
N PHE A 28 12.96 -0.88 -14.12
CA PHE A 28 12.87 -1.95 -13.15
C PHE A 28 13.07 -3.32 -13.79
N PHE A 29 13.52 -4.25 -12.97
CA PHE A 29 13.60 -5.68 -13.24
C PHE A 29 12.84 -6.40 -12.14
N ASP A 30 11.91 -7.27 -12.50
CA ASP A 30 11.03 -7.99 -11.59
C ASP A 30 11.02 -9.48 -11.94
N TYR A 31 11.60 -10.29 -11.09
CA TYR A 31 11.77 -11.72 -11.28
C TYR A 31 10.92 -12.48 -10.26
N GLN A 32 10.12 -13.42 -10.72
CA GLN A 32 9.33 -14.28 -9.85
C GLN A 32 9.57 -15.75 -10.20
N PHE A 33 10.00 -16.52 -9.21
CA PHE A 33 10.02 -17.98 -9.22
C PHE A 33 8.80 -18.50 -8.46
N PHE A 34 8.18 -19.55 -8.96
CA PHE A 34 7.06 -20.14 -8.27
C PHE A 34 6.96 -21.65 -8.48
N ILE A 35 6.35 -22.32 -7.50
CA ILE A 35 5.98 -23.71 -7.53
C ILE A 35 4.49 -23.78 -7.25
N SER A 36 3.73 -24.43 -8.13
CA SER A 36 2.29 -24.63 -7.98
C SER A 36 1.87 -26.01 -8.43
N ASN A 37 0.70 -26.46 -8.00
CA ASN A 37 0.08 -27.62 -8.61
C ASN A 37 -0.77 -27.22 -9.83
N ARG A 38 -1.39 -28.22 -10.48
CA ARG A 38 -2.26 -27.98 -11.63
C ARG A 38 -3.58 -27.33 -11.20
N ASP A 39 -4.07 -26.37 -11.98
CA ASP A 39 -5.30 -25.61 -11.71
C ASP A 39 -6.59 -26.46 -11.70
N SER A 40 -6.55 -27.68 -12.25
CA SER A 40 -7.67 -28.63 -12.25
C SER A 40 -7.85 -29.41 -10.93
N SER A 41 -7.06 -29.11 -9.90
CA SER A 41 -7.14 -29.77 -8.60
C SER A 41 -8.13 -29.04 -7.69
N LYS A 42 -8.84 -29.80 -6.84
CA LYS A 42 -9.70 -29.21 -5.78
C LYS A 42 -8.92 -28.40 -4.76
N VAL A 43 -7.65 -28.69 -4.64
CA VAL A 43 -6.69 -27.98 -3.78
C VAL A 43 -5.64 -27.40 -4.69
N ASN A 44 -5.59 -26.09 -4.79
CA ASN A 44 -4.56 -25.37 -5.54
C ASN A 44 -3.66 -24.64 -4.55
N TYR A 45 -2.37 -24.80 -4.73
CA TYR A 45 -1.36 -24.07 -3.96
C TYR A 45 -0.31 -23.49 -4.88
N LYS A 46 0.25 -22.36 -4.45
CA LYS A 46 1.37 -21.70 -5.10
C LYS A 46 2.29 -21.11 -4.04
N LEU A 47 3.54 -21.45 -4.10
CA LEU A 47 4.61 -20.82 -3.35
C LEU A 47 5.41 -19.97 -4.33
N PHE A 48 5.75 -18.75 -3.96
CA PHE A 48 6.50 -17.87 -4.84
C PHE A 48 7.55 -17.07 -4.08
N TRP A 49 8.62 -16.78 -4.79
CA TRP A 49 9.67 -15.84 -4.42
C TRP A 49 9.83 -14.82 -5.54
N ARG A 50 9.84 -13.53 -5.22
CA ARG A 50 9.91 -12.42 -6.15
C ARG A 50 10.99 -11.46 -5.70
N GLU A 51 11.84 -11.04 -6.62
CA GLU A 51 12.81 -9.96 -6.44
C GLU A 51 12.57 -8.87 -7.47
N ARG A 52 12.57 -7.63 -6.99
CA ARG A 52 12.45 -6.44 -7.83
C ARG A 52 13.58 -5.48 -7.54
N PHE A 53 14.16 -4.97 -8.61
CA PHE A 53 15.24 -3.99 -8.60
C PHE A 53 14.74 -2.75 -9.32
N ASP A 54 14.74 -1.61 -8.63
CA ASP A 54 14.30 -0.33 -9.17
C ASP A 54 15.50 0.60 -9.36
N GLN A 55 15.52 1.28 -10.52
CA GLN A 55 16.55 2.27 -10.88
C GLN A 55 15.86 3.58 -11.25
N ARG A 56 16.52 4.70 -10.96
CA ARG A 56 16.09 6.06 -11.33
C ARG A 56 17.19 6.86 -11.99
N GLY A 57 16.78 7.90 -12.73
CA GLY A 57 17.70 8.81 -13.39
C GLY A 57 18.51 9.62 -12.38
N ASP A 58 19.84 9.63 -12.57
CA ASP A 58 20.80 10.41 -11.81
C ASP A 58 21.66 11.20 -12.79
N SER A 59 21.11 12.25 -13.36
CA SER A 59 21.73 13.20 -14.30
C SER A 59 22.57 12.60 -15.43
N LEU A 60 23.33 11.55 -15.19
CA LEU A 60 24.21 10.90 -16.17
C LEU A 60 23.68 9.53 -16.63
N GLN A 61 23.04 8.78 -15.73
CA GLN A 61 22.65 7.40 -15.97
C GLN A 61 21.49 6.96 -15.09
N LEU A 62 21.04 5.73 -15.24
CA LEU A 62 20.12 5.08 -14.30
C LEU A 62 20.92 4.47 -13.16
N SER A 63 20.60 4.87 -11.93
CA SER A 63 21.23 4.38 -10.70
C SER A 63 20.26 3.52 -9.90
N SER A 64 20.75 2.45 -9.26
CA SER A 64 19.94 1.56 -8.43
C SER A 64 19.48 2.28 -7.17
N VAL A 65 18.18 2.35 -6.94
CA VAL A 65 17.58 3.09 -5.82
C VAL A 65 16.91 2.21 -4.79
N ALA A 66 16.37 1.06 -5.20
CA ALA A 66 15.70 0.15 -4.28
C ALA A 66 15.79 -1.31 -4.74
N LYS A 67 15.69 -2.20 -3.75
CA LYS A 67 15.54 -3.64 -3.95
C LYS A 67 14.43 -4.15 -3.04
N ALA A 68 13.46 -4.86 -3.62
CA ALA A 68 12.41 -5.53 -2.86
C ALA A 68 12.51 -7.05 -3.02
N LYS A 69 12.33 -7.77 -1.91
CA LYS A 69 12.22 -9.24 -1.88
C LYS A 69 10.86 -9.59 -1.31
N THR A 70 10.13 -10.48 -1.97
CA THR A 70 8.83 -10.95 -1.51
C THR A 70 8.81 -12.47 -1.52
N ILE A 71 8.35 -13.06 -0.42
CA ILE A 71 8.05 -14.49 -0.32
C ILE A 71 6.58 -14.61 -0.02
N GLY A 72 5.87 -15.48 -0.71
CA GLY A 72 4.44 -15.66 -0.49
C GLY A 72 3.94 -17.06 -0.78
N ALA A 73 2.77 -17.34 -0.23
CA ALA A 73 2.03 -18.58 -0.39
C ALA A 73 0.56 -18.28 -0.69
N GLU A 74 0.01 -18.99 -1.64
CA GLU A 74 -1.42 -19.00 -1.97
C GLU A 74 -1.95 -20.41 -1.79
N LEU A 75 -3.12 -20.55 -1.17
CA LEU A 75 -3.87 -21.80 -1.05
C LEU A 75 -5.32 -21.53 -1.45
N LYS A 76 -5.84 -22.31 -2.38
CA LYS A 76 -7.24 -22.25 -2.80
C LYS A 76 -7.85 -23.63 -2.71
N LEU A 77 -8.89 -23.74 -1.92
CA LEU A 77 -9.74 -24.94 -1.83
C LEU A 77 -11.05 -24.63 -2.58
N SER A 78 -11.26 -25.27 -3.71
CA SER A 78 -12.45 -25.13 -4.53
C SER A 78 -13.21 -26.45 -4.56
N GLU A 79 -14.55 -26.36 -4.65
CA GLU A 79 -15.45 -27.51 -4.75
C GLU A 79 -15.49 -28.44 -3.53
N PHE A 80 -15.33 -27.93 -2.32
CA PHE A 80 -15.50 -28.71 -1.11
C PHE A 80 -16.95 -28.58 -0.59
N LYS A 81 -17.88 -29.43 -1.08
CA LYS A 81 -19.28 -29.46 -0.63
C LYS A 81 -19.93 -28.08 -0.50
N ASN A 82 -19.94 -27.29 -1.56
CA ASN A 82 -20.47 -25.93 -1.59
C ASN A 82 -19.67 -24.93 -0.72
N GLN A 83 -18.38 -25.16 -0.57
CA GLN A 83 -17.48 -24.27 0.17
C GLN A 83 -16.28 -23.93 -0.71
N ARG A 84 -15.79 -22.70 -0.57
CA ARG A 84 -14.57 -22.19 -1.17
C ARG A 84 -13.75 -21.50 -0.11
N LEU A 85 -12.47 -21.79 -0.07
CA LEU A 85 -11.52 -21.08 0.81
C LEU A 85 -10.33 -20.61 -0.04
N SER A 86 -9.96 -19.34 0.10
CA SER A 86 -8.77 -18.75 -0.49
C SER A 86 -7.94 -18.11 0.61
N ILE A 87 -6.68 -18.48 0.69
CA ILE A 87 -5.71 -17.92 1.63
C ILE A 87 -4.52 -17.40 0.84
N LEU A 88 -4.16 -16.15 1.10
CA LEU A 88 -2.93 -15.52 0.61
C LEU A 88 -2.11 -15.06 1.82
N SER A 89 -0.82 -15.34 1.81
CA SER A 89 0.13 -14.81 2.77
C SER A 89 1.39 -14.37 2.02
N ALA A 90 1.84 -13.13 2.25
CA ALA A 90 3.05 -12.60 1.63
C ALA A 90 3.82 -11.73 2.62
N TYR A 91 5.13 -11.90 2.63
CA TYR A 91 6.08 -11.06 3.36
C TYR A 91 7.02 -10.38 2.37
N ARG A 92 7.12 -9.06 2.47
CA ARG A 92 7.98 -8.23 1.61
C ARG A 92 8.98 -7.47 2.46
N SER A 93 10.23 -7.48 2.04
CA SER A 93 11.31 -6.64 2.57
C SER A 93 11.75 -5.67 1.47
N LEU A 94 11.69 -4.37 1.76
CA LEU A 94 12.14 -3.29 0.89
C LEU A 94 13.41 -2.68 1.46
N ALA A 95 14.50 -2.73 0.72
CA ALA A 95 15.76 -2.06 1.01
C ALA A 95 15.92 -0.84 0.08
N ILE A 96 16.23 0.32 0.66
CA ILE A 96 16.57 1.54 -0.08
C ILE A 96 18.08 1.60 -0.23
N LEU A 97 18.56 1.71 -1.47
CA LEU A 97 19.99 1.75 -1.82
C LEU A 97 20.48 3.19 -1.95
N ASP A 98 19.60 4.09 -2.39
CA ASP A 98 19.89 5.52 -2.54
C ASP A 98 18.70 6.34 -2.04
N SER A 99 18.84 6.92 -0.86
CA SER A 99 17.81 7.74 -0.22
C SER A 99 17.71 9.16 -0.79
N VAL A 100 18.71 9.61 -1.57
CA VAL A 100 18.69 10.93 -2.22
C VAL A 100 17.80 10.89 -3.47
N LEU A 101 17.92 9.83 -4.26
CA LEU A 101 17.10 9.64 -5.45
C LEU A 101 15.71 9.09 -5.14
N LEU A 102 15.58 8.33 -4.05
CA LEU A 102 14.31 7.77 -3.58
C LEU A 102 14.15 8.05 -2.08
N PRO A 103 13.51 9.17 -1.68
CA PRO A 103 13.34 9.54 -0.27
C PRO A 103 12.24 8.71 0.40
N GLN A 104 12.48 7.40 0.51
CA GLN A 104 11.64 6.45 1.21
C GLN A 104 12.44 5.75 2.30
N THR A 105 11.75 5.26 3.32
CA THR A 105 12.36 4.45 4.36
C THR A 105 12.34 2.97 3.99
N PRO A 106 13.38 2.19 4.36
CA PRO A 106 13.31 0.73 4.26
C PRO A 106 12.12 0.20 5.06
N GLU A 107 11.45 -0.81 4.52
CA GLU A 107 10.22 -1.31 5.10
C GLU A 107 10.13 -2.83 4.99
N ASN A 108 9.63 -3.45 6.06
CA ASN A 108 9.18 -4.83 6.05
C ASN A 108 7.67 -4.85 6.18
N SER A 109 6.98 -5.48 5.26
CA SER A 109 5.54 -5.55 5.24
C SER A 109 5.04 -6.99 5.13
N PHE A 110 3.95 -7.27 5.80
CA PHE A 110 3.25 -8.54 5.75
C PHE A 110 1.81 -8.31 5.29
N VAL A 111 1.31 -9.16 4.43
CA VAL A 111 -0.10 -9.21 4.02
C VAL A 111 -0.60 -10.63 4.19
N GLY A 112 -1.72 -10.76 4.88
CA GLY A 112 -2.48 -11.99 5.01
C GLY A 112 -3.93 -11.75 4.60
N ARG A 113 -4.49 -12.58 3.72
CA ARG A 113 -5.88 -12.48 3.26
C ARG A 113 -6.53 -13.85 3.31
N ILE A 114 -7.74 -13.91 3.87
CA ILE A 114 -8.58 -15.10 3.91
C ILE A 114 -9.94 -14.74 3.35
N GLU A 115 -10.39 -15.49 2.35
CA GLU A 115 -11.71 -15.40 1.76
C GLU A 115 -12.40 -16.76 1.93
N TYR A 116 -13.57 -16.77 2.51
CA TYR A 116 -14.34 -17.98 2.74
C TYR A 116 -15.79 -17.79 2.31
N ASP A 117 -16.20 -18.60 1.34
CA ASP A 117 -17.56 -18.66 0.84
C ASP A 117 -18.15 -20.04 1.15
N ALA A 118 -19.34 -20.06 1.70
CA ALA A 118 -20.04 -21.31 1.98
C ALA A 118 -21.55 -21.18 1.76
N THR A 119 -22.15 -22.26 1.27
CA THR A 119 -23.58 -22.35 1.07
C THR A 119 -24.10 -23.61 1.76
N PHE A 120 -25.07 -23.44 2.65
CA PHE A 120 -25.64 -24.49 3.47
C PHE A 120 -27.14 -24.70 3.15
N TRP A 121 -27.66 -25.87 3.51
CA TRP A 121 -29.07 -26.20 3.45
C TRP A 121 -29.74 -25.89 2.09
N LYS A 122 -29.18 -26.40 0.98
CA LYS A 122 -29.68 -26.16 -0.39
C LYS A 122 -29.83 -24.65 -0.71
N SER A 123 -28.85 -23.86 -0.32
CA SER A 123 -28.78 -22.41 -0.52
C SER A 123 -29.72 -21.58 0.38
N ALA A 124 -30.29 -22.16 1.43
CA ALA A 124 -31.08 -21.40 2.40
C ALA A 124 -30.19 -20.45 3.24
N LEU A 125 -28.91 -20.77 3.42
CA LEU A 125 -27.93 -19.91 4.05
C LEU A 125 -26.68 -19.79 3.18
N THR A 126 -26.30 -18.57 2.86
CA THR A 126 -25.03 -18.23 2.20
C THR A 126 -24.18 -17.38 3.11
N LEU A 127 -22.94 -17.80 3.35
CA LEU A 127 -21.94 -17.09 4.13
C LEU A 127 -20.82 -16.65 3.19
N ASN A 128 -20.52 -15.35 3.20
CA ASN A 128 -19.33 -14.76 2.58
C ASN A 128 -18.53 -14.06 3.66
N SER A 129 -17.30 -14.47 3.86
CA SER A 129 -16.40 -13.92 4.86
C SER A 129 -15.10 -13.49 4.21
N PHE A 130 -14.67 -12.29 4.54
CA PHE A 130 -13.40 -11.71 4.11
C PHE A 130 -12.65 -11.18 5.32
N TYR A 131 -11.40 -11.57 5.44
CA TYR A 131 -10.49 -11.06 6.45
C TYR A 131 -9.15 -10.72 5.81
N GLU A 132 -8.67 -9.50 6.06
CA GLU A 132 -7.35 -9.07 5.61
C GLU A 132 -6.59 -8.44 6.78
N ILE A 133 -5.34 -8.81 6.91
CA ILE A 133 -4.39 -8.20 7.83
C ILE A 133 -3.17 -7.76 7.04
N GLY A 134 -2.72 -6.54 7.28
CA GLY A 134 -1.50 -6.02 6.68
C GLY A 134 -0.68 -5.27 7.73
N SER A 135 0.62 -5.36 7.61
CA SER A 135 1.56 -4.48 8.31
C SER A 135 2.41 -3.77 7.27
N GLY A 136 2.65 -2.50 7.48
CA GLY A 136 3.44 -1.64 6.60
C GLY A 136 3.51 -0.24 7.18
N LEU A 137 4.32 0.62 6.57
CA LEU A 137 4.35 2.04 6.93
C LEU A 137 3.12 2.73 6.35
N GLU A 138 2.25 3.20 7.22
CA GLU A 138 1.19 4.11 6.84
C GLU A 138 1.73 5.55 6.89
N GLN A 139 1.46 6.34 5.85
CA GLN A 139 1.82 7.76 5.88
C GLN A 139 1.04 8.43 6.99
N LYS A 140 1.76 8.94 7.99
CA LYS A 140 1.17 9.74 9.05
C LYS A 140 0.55 10.99 8.40
N ARG A 141 -0.77 11.08 8.43
CA ARG A 141 -1.48 12.28 8.01
C ARG A 141 -1.56 13.19 9.21
N GLU A 142 -0.83 14.29 9.16
CA GLU A 142 -0.98 15.38 10.12
C GLU A 142 -1.94 16.41 9.55
N PHE A 143 -2.72 17.00 10.41
CA PHE A 143 -3.58 18.12 10.07
C PHE A 143 -3.32 19.29 11.02
N LEU A 144 -3.57 20.47 10.53
CA LEU A 144 -3.52 21.68 11.33
C LEU A 144 -4.74 22.56 11.03
N TYR A 145 -5.05 23.43 11.96
CA TYR A 145 -6.11 24.41 11.79
C TYR A 145 -5.53 25.73 11.36
N LEU A 146 -5.92 26.21 10.18
CA LEU A 146 -5.57 27.53 9.67
C LEU A 146 -6.67 28.51 9.99
N LYS A 147 -6.28 29.67 10.54
CA LYS A 147 -7.20 30.77 10.76
C LYS A 147 -7.59 31.39 9.41
N VAL A 148 -8.89 31.60 9.21
CA VAL A 148 -9.49 32.33 8.10
C VAL A 148 -10.32 33.48 8.65
N ASN A 149 -10.93 34.30 7.79
CA ASN A 149 -11.84 35.34 8.25
C ASN A 149 -13.08 34.72 8.90
N ASP A 150 -13.62 35.40 9.88
CA ASP A 150 -14.83 34.96 10.58
C ASP A 150 -15.97 34.71 9.58
N GLY A 151 -16.62 33.57 9.74
CA GLY A 151 -17.65 33.10 8.82
C GLY A 151 -17.18 32.37 7.56
N GLN A 152 -15.85 32.26 7.33
CA GLN A 152 -15.27 31.53 6.20
C GLN A 152 -14.72 30.16 6.59
N GLY A 153 -14.72 29.84 7.89
CA GLY A 153 -14.26 28.58 8.42
C GLY A 153 -15.38 27.55 8.61
N ILE A 154 -15.01 26.48 9.28
CA ILE A 154 -15.92 25.42 9.75
C ILE A 154 -15.76 25.22 11.25
N TYR A 155 -14.57 25.52 11.79
CA TYR A 155 -14.21 25.27 13.17
C TYR A 155 -14.05 26.56 13.95
N ALA A 156 -14.38 26.51 15.24
CA ALA A 156 -14.04 27.50 16.26
C ALA A 156 -12.99 26.93 17.22
N TRP A 157 -12.19 27.80 17.79
CA TRP A 157 -11.24 27.42 18.85
C TRP A 157 -11.83 27.79 20.21
N ALA A 158 -11.77 26.88 21.16
CA ALA A 158 -12.16 27.07 22.53
C ALA A 158 -11.01 26.62 23.46
N ASP A 159 -10.41 27.56 24.17
CA ASP A 159 -9.35 27.29 25.13
C ASP A 159 -9.94 26.62 26.38
N TYR A 160 -9.91 25.28 26.40
CA TYR A 160 -10.49 24.48 27.49
C TYR A 160 -9.62 24.41 28.73
N ASN A 161 -8.32 24.55 28.57
CA ASN A 161 -7.35 24.46 29.66
C ASN A 161 -6.86 25.84 30.15
N ALA A 162 -7.28 26.92 29.48
CA ALA A 162 -6.95 28.32 29.76
C ALA A 162 -5.43 28.62 29.72
N ASP A 163 -4.69 27.92 28.84
CA ASP A 163 -3.25 28.18 28.68
C ASP A 163 -2.91 29.13 27.52
N GLY A 164 -3.89 29.52 26.71
CA GLY A 164 -3.74 30.39 25.55
C GLY A 164 -3.03 29.75 24.35
N ILE A 165 -2.73 28.45 24.41
CA ILE A 165 -2.10 27.67 23.34
C ILE A 165 -3.18 26.95 22.56
N LYS A 166 -3.07 26.95 21.25
CA LYS A 166 -4.07 26.29 20.37
C LYS A 166 -3.72 24.81 20.15
N ASP A 167 -4.21 23.97 21.01
CA ASP A 167 -4.09 22.53 20.87
C ASP A 167 -5.10 21.95 19.88
N LEU A 168 -4.74 20.84 19.21
CA LEU A 168 -5.60 20.22 18.19
C LEU A 168 -6.95 19.72 18.72
N ASN A 169 -7.04 19.41 20.01
CA ASN A 169 -8.25 18.95 20.71
C ASN A 169 -9.17 20.09 21.17
N GLU A 170 -8.76 21.35 20.95
CA GLU A 170 -9.50 22.56 21.32
C GLU A 170 -10.28 23.18 20.15
N PHE A 171 -10.25 22.52 19.00
CA PHE A 171 -11.03 22.93 17.83
C PHE A 171 -12.28 22.09 17.68
N GLU A 172 -13.43 22.74 17.67
CA GLU A 172 -14.73 22.12 17.47
C GLU A 172 -15.46 22.72 16.25
N VAL A 173 -16.44 22.01 15.74
CA VAL A 173 -17.30 22.55 14.68
C VAL A 173 -18.07 23.73 15.22
N ALA A 174 -17.92 24.90 14.60
CA ALA A 174 -18.56 26.12 15.04
C ALA A 174 -20.08 25.98 15.04
N GLN A 175 -20.72 26.36 16.14
CA GLN A 175 -22.22 26.32 16.25
C GLN A 175 -22.87 27.41 15.43
N PHE A 176 -22.19 28.56 15.31
CA PHE A 176 -22.68 29.70 14.52
C PHE A 176 -21.65 30.10 13.48
N ILE A 177 -22.13 30.60 12.34
CA ILE A 177 -21.27 30.89 11.18
C ILE A 177 -20.26 32.00 11.47
N ASP A 178 -20.60 32.98 12.29
CA ASP A 178 -19.72 34.08 12.71
C ASP A 178 -18.58 33.65 13.62
N GLN A 179 -18.67 32.48 14.25
CA GLN A 179 -17.63 31.87 15.07
C GLN A 179 -16.69 30.95 14.25
N ALA A 180 -17.07 30.63 13.02
CA ALA A 180 -16.35 29.72 12.14
C ALA A 180 -15.13 30.41 11.52
N SER A 181 -14.02 30.46 12.25
CA SER A 181 -12.79 31.18 11.88
C SER A 181 -11.59 30.27 11.60
N TYR A 182 -11.79 28.95 11.53
CA TYR A 182 -10.73 28.00 11.22
C TYR A 182 -11.16 26.97 10.20
N ILE A 183 -10.22 26.55 9.33
CA ILE A 183 -10.36 25.40 8.43
C ILE A 183 -9.30 24.36 8.77
N ARG A 184 -9.64 23.07 8.65
CA ARG A 184 -8.70 21.97 8.82
C ARG A 184 -8.06 21.63 7.50
N VAL A 185 -6.73 21.63 7.47
CA VAL A 185 -5.92 21.26 6.30
C VAL A 185 -5.00 20.09 6.64
N PHE A 186 -4.75 19.21 5.67
CA PHE A 186 -3.91 18.03 5.79
C PHE A 186 -2.57 18.28 5.12
#